data_82c7f5c68d5563cb8e0b2e635b8528e7
#
_entry.id   82c7f5c68d5563cb8e0b2e635b8528e7
#
_cell.length_a   1.000
_cell.length_b   1.000
_cell.length_c   1.000
_cell.angle_alpha   90.00
_cell.angle_beta   90.00
_cell.angle_gamma   90.00
#
_symmetry.space_group_name_H-M   'P 1'
#
loop_
_entity.id
_entity.type
_entity.pdbx_description
1 polymer ?
#
loop_
_entity_poly.entity_id
_entity_poly.type
_entity_poly.pdbx_seq_one_letter_code
_entity_poly.pdbx_strand_id
1 'polypeptide(L)'
;MEGVMMKNQEKYAVAVRKPDHEIEVKVSEYTGIIRNKKIRNMPILRGVFSFIESLVLGMQTLTYYASFFEDEEVDEKKKEPMTEEERRRQEQKEKKQENAMMGGTVVLSIVLAVAVFMMLPYYLSTLFQKVITSQWVIALLEGVIRLVIFIGYVALISLMKDIRRVYMYHGAEHKCINCIEHGMDLTVDNVRKSSRFHKRCGTSFLLIVMLVSILFFMFIRVDSPILRVVLRLLLIPVIAGVSYEFIRLAGRSDNAVVNLLSKPGLWLQGLTTKEPDDEMIEVGIASVEAVFDWKPYVEEIRREMK
;
A
#
# COMPACT_ATOMS: atom_id res chain seq x y z
N MET A 1 -10.48 11.26 -0.33
CA MET A 1 -9.32 10.97 -1.20
C MET A 1 -9.84 10.66 -2.58
N GLU A 2 -9.47 11.49 -3.59
CA GLU A 2 -10.11 11.52 -4.92
C GLU A 2 -9.06 11.33 -6.03
N GLY A 3 -8.16 10.35 -5.90
CA GLY A 3 -7.07 10.23 -6.86
C GLY A 3 -6.43 8.85 -6.96
N VAL A 4 -5.67 8.66 -8.03
CA VAL A 4 -4.89 7.46 -8.35
C VAL A 4 -3.44 7.85 -8.61
N MET A 5 -2.50 7.05 -8.09
CA MET A 5 -1.08 7.16 -8.41
C MET A 5 -0.64 5.97 -9.26
N MET A 6 -0.11 6.23 -10.44
CA MET A 6 0.51 5.21 -11.29
C MET A 6 2.00 5.42 -11.39
N LYS A 7 2.77 4.34 -11.29
CA LYS A 7 4.23 4.36 -11.47
C LYS A 7 4.66 3.46 -12.62
N ASN A 8 5.46 4.01 -13.52
CA ASN A 8 6.12 3.24 -14.57
C ASN A 8 7.61 3.58 -14.57
N GLN A 9 8.45 2.60 -14.21
CA GLN A 9 9.90 2.75 -14.09
C GLN A 9 10.30 3.90 -13.14
N GLU A 10 10.90 4.97 -13.68
CA GLU A 10 11.38 6.15 -12.94
C GLU A 10 10.35 7.31 -12.97
N LYS A 11 9.22 7.14 -13.66
CA LYS A 11 8.14 8.14 -13.70
C LYS A 11 6.95 7.68 -12.88
N TYR A 12 6.32 8.62 -12.18
CA TYR A 12 5.01 8.38 -11.57
C TYR A 12 4.10 9.59 -11.84
N ALA A 13 2.82 9.32 -11.95
CA ALA A 13 1.79 10.35 -12.04
C ALA A 13 0.80 10.19 -10.90
N VAL A 14 0.37 11.31 -10.38
CA VAL A 14 -0.76 11.41 -9.44
C VAL A 14 -1.86 12.16 -10.16
N ALA A 15 -2.97 11.48 -10.45
CA ALA A 15 -4.17 12.09 -10.99
C ALA A 15 -5.18 12.27 -9.87
N VAL A 16 -5.72 13.47 -9.74
CA VAL A 16 -6.66 13.87 -8.67
C VAL A 16 -7.86 14.55 -9.30
N ARG A 17 -9.07 14.18 -8.90
CA ARG A 17 -10.27 14.95 -9.23
C ARG A 17 -10.45 16.05 -8.19
N LYS A 18 -10.38 17.31 -8.64
CA LYS A 18 -10.59 18.49 -7.81
C LYS A 18 -12.08 18.68 -7.47
N PRO A 19 -12.39 19.55 -6.49
CA PRO A 19 -13.78 19.91 -6.16
C PRO A 19 -14.58 20.52 -7.33
N ASP A 20 -13.89 21.15 -8.30
CA ASP A 20 -14.46 21.69 -9.56
C ASP A 20 -14.74 20.62 -10.62
N HIS A 21 -14.57 19.33 -10.29
CA HIS A 21 -14.66 18.15 -11.16
C HIS A 21 -13.59 18.04 -12.25
N GLU A 22 -12.62 18.94 -12.35
CA GLU A 22 -11.49 18.79 -13.25
C GLU A 22 -10.50 17.75 -12.73
N ILE A 23 -9.85 17.05 -13.67
CA ILE A 23 -8.78 16.09 -13.33
C ILE A 23 -7.44 16.82 -13.47
N GLU A 24 -6.73 16.95 -12.37
CA GLU A 24 -5.36 17.44 -12.36
C GLU A 24 -4.38 16.28 -12.32
N VAL A 25 -3.38 16.31 -13.22
CA VAL A 25 -2.37 15.25 -13.32
C VAL A 25 -0.99 15.82 -13.10
N LYS A 26 -0.32 15.39 -12.06
CA LYS A 26 1.08 15.73 -11.75
C LYS A 26 1.98 14.57 -12.08
N VAL A 27 2.89 14.78 -13.05
CA VAL A 27 3.93 13.82 -13.39
C VAL A 27 5.21 14.22 -12.68
N SER A 28 5.90 13.23 -12.09
CA SER A 28 7.15 13.43 -11.37
C SER A 28 8.10 12.27 -11.65
N GLU A 29 9.40 12.51 -11.47
CA GLU A 29 10.42 11.48 -11.57
C GLU A 29 10.85 11.01 -10.19
N TYR A 30 11.08 9.71 -10.06
CA TYR A 30 11.57 9.09 -8.86
C TYR A 30 12.68 8.09 -9.17
N THR A 31 13.89 8.47 -8.89
CA THR A 31 15.10 7.68 -9.23
C THR A 31 15.40 6.55 -8.24
N GLY A 32 14.56 6.40 -7.20
CA GLY A 32 14.75 5.41 -6.12
C GLY A 32 15.78 5.85 -5.06
N ILE A 33 15.72 5.18 -3.90
CA ILE A 33 16.60 5.48 -2.75
C ILE A 33 18.04 5.04 -3.05
N ILE A 34 18.21 3.94 -3.78
CA ILE A 34 19.54 3.39 -4.10
C ILE A 34 19.85 3.55 -5.58
N ARG A 35 20.86 4.37 -5.86
CA ARG A 35 21.38 4.61 -7.22
C ARG A 35 22.14 3.42 -7.80
N ASN A 36 22.75 2.58 -6.95
CA ASN A 36 23.53 1.44 -7.40
C ASN A 36 22.59 0.31 -7.89
N LYS A 37 22.49 0.16 -9.22
CA LYS A 37 21.64 -0.85 -9.89
C LYS A 37 21.95 -2.30 -9.45
N LYS A 38 23.21 -2.63 -9.12
CA LYS A 38 23.58 -3.98 -8.69
C LYS A 38 22.95 -4.29 -7.32
N ILE A 39 23.06 -3.39 -6.35
CA ILE A 39 22.47 -3.55 -5.01
C ILE A 39 20.94 -3.56 -5.09
N ARG A 40 20.36 -2.63 -5.87
CA ARG A 40 18.90 -2.52 -6.05
C ARG A 40 18.27 -3.78 -6.63
N ASN A 41 19.03 -4.55 -7.45
CA ASN A 41 18.53 -5.76 -8.11
C ASN A 41 18.84 -7.06 -7.35
N MET A 42 19.54 -7.01 -6.22
CA MET A 42 19.83 -8.21 -5.43
C MET A 42 18.54 -8.82 -4.86
N PRO A 43 18.35 -10.14 -4.97
CA PRO A 43 17.21 -10.83 -4.38
C PRO A 43 17.04 -10.45 -2.89
N ILE A 44 15.82 -10.42 -2.40
CA ILE A 44 15.42 -9.99 -1.06
C ILE A 44 15.64 -8.47 -0.85
N LEU A 45 16.85 -7.92 -1.07
CA LEU A 45 17.13 -6.48 -0.87
C LEU A 45 16.26 -5.60 -1.77
N ARG A 46 16.04 -6.00 -3.02
CA ARG A 46 15.13 -5.27 -3.92
C ARG A 46 13.70 -5.17 -3.38
N GLY A 47 13.24 -6.21 -2.67
CA GLY A 47 11.92 -6.19 -2.03
C GLY A 47 11.85 -5.21 -0.86
N VAL A 48 12.89 -5.16 -0.04
CA VAL A 48 13.03 -4.19 1.05
C VAL A 48 12.99 -2.76 0.49
N PHE A 49 13.81 -2.49 -0.55
CA PHE A 49 13.87 -1.16 -1.15
C PHE A 49 12.55 -0.78 -1.82
N SER A 50 11.94 -1.69 -2.59
CA SER A 50 10.64 -1.44 -3.21
C SER A 50 9.55 -1.15 -2.17
N PHE A 51 9.57 -1.83 -1.03
CA PHE A 51 8.64 -1.58 0.06
C PHE A 51 8.84 -0.18 0.67
N ILE A 52 10.08 0.20 0.99
CA ILE A 52 10.39 1.54 1.53
C ILE A 52 10.04 2.62 0.50
N GLU A 53 10.40 2.42 -0.78
CA GLU A 53 10.04 3.34 -1.86
C GLU A 53 8.53 3.53 -2.00
N SER A 54 7.76 2.45 -1.89
CA SER A 54 6.30 2.52 -1.94
C SER A 54 5.71 3.31 -0.77
N LEU A 55 6.29 3.18 0.44
CA LEU A 55 5.87 3.98 1.61
C LEU A 55 6.19 5.47 1.41
N VAL A 56 7.40 5.79 0.91
CA VAL A 56 7.80 7.18 0.66
C VAL A 56 6.91 7.82 -0.40
N LEU A 57 6.69 7.14 -1.54
CA LEU A 57 5.83 7.62 -2.60
C LEU A 57 4.37 7.75 -2.14
N GLY A 58 3.87 6.77 -1.39
CA GLY A 58 2.54 6.83 -0.81
C GLY A 58 2.35 8.04 0.10
N MET A 59 3.32 8.32 0.98
CA MET A 59 3.28 9.50 1.85
C MET A 59 3.31 10.81 1.05
N GLN A 60 4.20 10.92 0.06
CA GLN A 60 4.28 12.10 -0.81
C GLN A 60 2.98 12.33 -1.58
N THR A 61 2.37 11.25 -2.07
CA THR A 61 1.09 11.32 -2.78
C THR A 61 -0.03 11.77 -1.86
N LEU A 62 -0.07 11.26 -0.63
CA LEU A 62 -1.05 11.67 0.38
C LEU A 62 -0.91 13.15 0.76
N THR A 63 0.33 13.63 0.96
CA THR A 63 0.59 15.05 1.25
C THR A 63 0.18 15.94 0.08
N TYR A 64 0.53 15.55 -1.16
CA TYR A 64 0.11 16.28 -2.35
C TYR A 64 -1.41 16.32 -2.48
N TYR A 65 -2.07 15.23 -2.19
CA TYR A 65 -3.51 15.14 -2.18
C TYR A 65 -4.15 16.05 -1.14
N ALA A 66 -3.62 16.06 0.09
CA ALA A 66 -4.13 16.89 1.18
C ALA A 66 -4.09 18.38 0.82
N SER A 67 -3.07 18.84 0.09
CA SER A 67 -2.93 20.25 -0.30
C SER A 67 -4.08 20.81 -1.14
N PHE A 68 -4.87 19.96 -1.82
CA PHE A 68 -6.06 20.44 -2.57
C PHE A 68 -7.27 20.72 -1.69
N PHE A 69 -7.28 20.24 -0.45
CA PHE A 69 -8.42 20.38 0.46
C PHE A 69 -8.12 21.26 1.67
N GLU A 70 -6.84 21.59 1.92
CA GLU A 70 -6.43 22.46 3.02
C GLU A 70 -6.62 23.94 2.70
N ASP A 71 -6.66 24.35 1.43
CA ASP A 71 -6.74 25.76 1.02
C ASP A 71 -8.11 26.42 1.34
N GLU A 72 -9.17 25.64 1.52
CA GLU A 72 -10.50 26.20 1.84
C GLU A 72 -10.63 26.64 3.31
N GLU A 73 -9.88 26.04 4.26
CA GLU A 73 -9.97 26.41 5.69
C GLU A 73 -9.01 27.53 6.13
N VAL A 74 -7.98 27.81 5.33
CA VAL A 74 -6.89 28.73 5.72
C VAL A 74 -7.18 30.19 5.36
N ASP A 75 -8.04 30.46 4.39
CA ASP A 75 -8.26 31.81 3.86
C ASP A 75 -9.08 32.75 4.80
N GLU A 76 -9.79 32.22 5.79
CA GLU A 76 -10.59 33.04 6.72
C GLU A 76 -9.82 33.57 7.95
N LYS A 77 -8.65 33.03 8.29
CA LYS A 77 -7.94 33.36 9.54
C LYS A 77 -6.74 34.31 9.43
N LYS A 78 -6.34 34.76 8.23
CA LYS A 78 -5.11 35.57 8.02
C LYS A 78 -5.37 36.97 7.49
N LYS A 79 -5.99 37.86 8.28
CA LYS A 79 -6.04 39.29 8.00
C LYS A 79 -5.58 40.13 9.18
N GLU A 80 -4.43 39.85 9.75
CA GLU A 80 -3.72 40.84 10.57
C GLU A 80 -2.50 41.36 9.79
N PRO A 81 -2.22 42.70 9.85
CA PRO A 81 -1.06 43.26 9.17
C PRO A 81 0.23 42.90 9.93
N MET A 82 0.90 41.87 9.46
CA MET A 82 2.20 41.44 9.95
C MET A 82 3.33 41.89 9.03
N THR A 83 4.51 42.17 9.61
CA THR A 83 5.71 42.46 8.82
C THR A 83 6.20 41.15 8.16
N GLU A 84 6.93 41.28 7.02
CA GLU A 84 7.45 40.09 6.31
C GLU A 84 8.33 39.16 7.20
N GLU A 85 9.09 39.76 8.12
CA GLU A 85 9.91 38.95 9.07
C GLU A 85 9.07 38.20 10.09
N GLU A 86 8.00 38.78 10.59
CA GLU A 86 7.07 38.13 11.52
C GLU A 86 6.33 36.98 10.83
N ARG A 87 5.91 37.19 9.58
CA ARG A 87 5.27 36.16 8.74
C ARG A 87 6.21 34.96 8.54
N ARG A 88 7.46 35.18 8.14
CA ARG A 88 8.47 34.12 7.97
C ARG A 88 8.75 33.34 9.26
N ARG A 89 8.81 34.05 10.40
CA ARG A 89 9.00 33.39 11.72
C ARG A 89 7.78 32.59 12.13
N GLN A 90 6.61 33.06 11.82
CA GLN A 90 5.36 32.34 12.10
C GLN A 90 5.22 31.11 11.22
N GLU A 91 5.43 31.20 9.91
CA GLU A 91 5.46 30.08 8.98
C GLU A 91 6.48 29.00 9.38
N GLN A 92 7.67 29.42 9.84
CA GLN A 92 8.68 28.47 10.33
C GLN A 92 8.25 27.79 11.63
N LYS A 93 7.58 28.48 12.54
CA LYS A 93 7.04 27.89 13.77
C LYS A 93 5.89 26.92 13.48
N GLU A 94 4.96 27.34 12.60
CA GLU A 94 3.83 26.52 12.17
C GLU A 94 4.32 25.24 11.48
N LYS A 95 5.25 25.31 10.52
CA LYS A 95 5.88 24.15 9.88
C LYS A 95 6.60 23.24 10.88
N LYS A 96 7.30 23.81 11.85
CA LYS A 96 7.98 23.03 12.88
C LYS A 96 7.00 22.30 13.81
N GLN A 97 5.91 22.96 14.16
CA GLN A 97 4.85 22.37 14.99
C GLN A 97 4.09 21.29 14.22
N GLU A 98 3.76 21.54 12.97
CA GLU A 98 3.13 20.59 12.06
C GLU A 98 4.00 19.33 11.86
N ASN A 99 5.29 19.51 11.56
CA ASN A 99 6.25 18.40 11.45
C ASN A 99 6.40 17.61 12.76
N ALA A 100 6.37 18.28 13.92
CA ALA A 100 6.42 17.64 15.22
C ALA A 100 5.13 16.86 15.51
N MET A 101 3.97 17.40 15.20
CA MET A 101 2.67 16.73 15.30
C MET A 101 2.61 15.51 14.38
N MET A 102 3.01 15.68 13.10
CA MET A 102 3.07 14.57 12.15
C MET A 102 4.00 13.45 12.62
N GLY A 103 5.22 13.81 13.07
CA GLY A 103 6.16 12.85 13.65
C GLY A 103 5.59 12.13 14.87
N GLY A 104 4.94 12.84 15.77
CA GLY A 104 4.26 12.26 16.94
C GLY A 104 3.16 11.29 16.58
N THR A 105 2.32 11.65 15.60
CA THR A 105 1.24 10.79 15.08
C THR A 105 1.80 9.51 14.45
N VAL A 106 2.87 9.60 13.67
CA VAL A 106 3.53 8.43 13.07
C VAL A 106 4.09 7.50 14.14
N VAL A 107 4.79 8.05 15.14
CA VAL A 107 5.33 7.24 16.26
C VAL A 107 4.21 6.56 17.03
N LEU A 108 3.15 7.28 17.37
CA LEU A 108 1.97 6.72 18.06
C LEU A 108 1.33 5.60 17.24
N SER A 109 1.18 5.79 15.92
CA SER A 109 0.62 4.79 15.01
C SER A 109 1.47 3.52 14.96
N ILE A 110 2.80 3.65 14.96
CA ILE A 110 3.73 2.51 15.00
C ILE A 110 3.58 1.76 16.33
N VAL A 111 3.55 2.49 17.46
CA VAL A 111 3.38 1.88 18.79
C VAL A 111 2.07 1.10 18.87
N LEU A 112 0.96 1.70 18.40
CA LEU A 112 -0.35 1.03 18.35
C LEU A 112 -0.33 -0.19 17.43
N ALA A 113 0.30 -0.10 16.26
CA ALA A 113 0.41 -1.23 15.35
C ALA A 113 1.20 -2.39 15.98
N VAL A 114 2.33 -2.11 16.66
CA VAL A 114 3.09 -3.13 17.40
C VAL A 114 2.25 -3.73 18.53
N ALA A 115 1.53 -2.91 19.28
CA ALA A 115 0.66 -3.39 20.37
C ALA A 115 -0.44 -4.31 19.83
N VAL A 116 -1.15 -3.91 18.78
CA VAL A 116 -2.30 -4.66 18.24
C VAL A 116 -1.87 -5.88 17.44
N PHE A 117 -0.82 -5.78 16.59
CA PHE A 117 -0.47 -6.86 15.66
C PHE A 117 0.69 -7.75 16.14
N MET A 118 1.41 -7.36 17.19
CA MET A 118 2.49 -8.18 17.74
C MET A 118 2.25 -8.58 19.21
N MET A 119 1.92 -7.61 20.08
CA MET A 119 1.77 -7.89 21.51
C MET A 119 0.44 -8.58 21.82
N LEU A 120 -0.67 -8.11 21.28
CA LEU A 120 -2.00 -8.68 21.55
C LEU A 120 -2.11 -10.16 21.13
N PRO A 121 -1.72 -10.59 19.90
CA PRO A 121 -1.73 -12.00 19.53
C PRO A 121 -0.85 -12.88 20.44
N TYR A 122 0.30 -12.34 20.83
CA TYR A 122 1.20 -13.01 21.77
C TYR A 122 0.52 -13.26 23.11
N TYR A 123 -0.02 -12.23 23.74
CA TYR A 123 -0.69 -12.39 25.05
C TYR A 123 -1.91 -13.27 24.97
N LEU A 124 -2.73 -13.16 23.93
CA LEU A 124 -3.87 -14.04 23.71
C LEU A 124 -3.45 -15.50 23.56
N SER A 125 -2.36 -15.78 22.86
CA SER A 125 -1.86 -17.16 22.70
C SER A 125 -1.33 -17.74 24.02
N THR A 126 -0.77 -16.90 24.92
CA THR A 126 -0.28 -17.37 26.23
C THR A 126 -1.39 -17.91 27.15
N LEU A 127 -2.62 -17.47 26.97
CA LEU A 127 -3.78 -17.99 27.73
C LEU A 127 -3.98 -19.50 27.48
N PHE A 128 -3.57 -19.98 26.33
CA PHE A 128 -3.71 -21.41 25.95
C PHE A 128 -2.51 -22.27 26.35
N GLN A 129 -1.43 -21.69 26.90
CA GLN A 129 -0.22 -22.44 27.28
C GLN A 129 -0.46 -23.46 28.39
N LYS A 130 -1.52 -23.28 29.19
CA LYS A 130 -1.90 -24.27 30.21
C LYS A 130 -2.50 -25.56 29.63
N VAL A 131 -3.09 -25.48 28.43
CA VAL A 131 -3.74 -26.60 27.74
C VAL A 131 -2.85 -27.14 26.61
N ILE A 132 -2.14 -26.24 25.92
CA ILE A 132 -1.29 -26.60 24.77
C ILE A 132 0.17 -26.55 25.22
N THR A 133 0.79 -27.70 25.32
CA THR A 133 2.19 -27.85 25.73
C THR A 133 3.20 -27.69 24.57
N SER A 134 2.73 -27.88 23.34
CA SER A 134 3.58 -27.77 22.14
C SER A 134 3.84 -26.32 21.79
N GLN A 135 5.11 -25.91 21.84
CA GLN A 135 5.56 -24.56 21.47
C GLN A 135 5.26 -24.21 19.99
N TRP A 136 5.30 -25.20 19.11
CA TRP A 136 4.97 -25.01 17.69
C TRP A 136 3.49 -24.68 17.49
N VAL A 137 2.62 -25.39 18.23
CA VAL A 137 1.17 -25.15 18.16
C VAL A 137 0.82 -23.79 18.73
N ILE A 138 1.46 -23.36 19.83
CA ILE A 138 1.29 -22.02 20.39
C ILE A 138 1.74 -20.93 19.39
N ALA A 139 2.90 -21.12 18.74
CA ALA A 139 3.38 -20.16 17.73
C ALA A 139 2.45 -20.08 16.50
N LEU A 140 1.92 -21.22 16.06
CA LEU A 140 0.93 -21.26 14.99
C LEU A 140 -0.38 -20.56 15.43
N LEU A 141 -0.86 -20.85 16.62
CA LEU A 141 -2.05 -20.21 17.19
C LEU A 141 -1.89 -18.68 17.26
N GLU A 142 -0.73 -18.22 17.74
CA GLU A 142 -0.40 -16.77 17.74
C GLU A 142 -0.48 -16.19 16.34
N GLY A 143 0.07 -16.90 15.34
CA GLY A 143 0.02 -16.48 13.94
C GLY A 143 -1.41 -16.41 13.39
N VAL A 144 -2.25 -17.41 13.71
CA VAL A 144 -3.67 -17.44 13.32
C VAL A 144 -4.42 -16.28 13.97
N ILE A 145 -4.23 -16.04 15.28
CA ILE A 145 -4.85 -14.92 15.99
C ILE A 145 -4.46 -13.59 15.34
N ARG A 146 -3.18 -13.40 15.00
CA ARG A 146 -2.68 -12.20 14.29
C ARG A 146 -3.38 -12.03 12.95
N LEU A 147 -3.52 -13.10 12.18
CA LEU A 147 -4.18 -13.07 10.88
C LEU A 147 -5.65 -12.69 11.02
N VAL A 148 -6.36 -13.25 12.01
CA VAL A 148 -7.77 -12.92 12.30
C VAL A 148 -7.91 -11.45 12.69
N ILE A 149 -7.03 -10.94 13.58
CA ILE A 149 -7.03 -9.52 13.97
C ILE A 149 -6.79 -8.63 12.75
N PHE A 150 -5.84 -8.97 11.89
CA PHE A 150 -5.54 -8.22 10.68
C PHE A 150 -6.72 -8.19 9.72
N ILE A 151 -7.32 -9.33 9.40
CA ILE A 151 -8.47 -9.42 8.51
C ILE A 151 -9.67 -8.66 9.12
N GLY A 152 -9.91 -8.83 10.42
CA GLY A 152 -10.94 -8.10 11.14
C GLY A 152 -10.74 -6.58 11.08
N TYR A 153 -9.52 -6.11 11.28
CA TYR A 153 -9.17 -4.70 11.14
C TYR A 153 -9.45 -4.18 9.72
N VAL A 154 -8.97 -4.89 8.68
CA VAL A 154 -9.21 -4.50 7.29
C VAL A 154 -10.71 -4.49 6.97
N ALA A 155 -11.46 -5.47 7.44
CA ALA A 155 -12.91 -5.52 7.26
C ALA A 155 -13.61 -4.34 7.95
N LEU A 156 -13.23 -4.01 9.18
CA LEU A 156 -13.81 -2.89 9.93
C LEU A 156 -13.54 -1.54 9.24
N ILE A 157 -12.30 -1.26 8.86
CA ILE A 157 -11.99 0.01 8.17
C ILE A 157 -12.66 0.09 6.79
N SER A 158 -12.90 -1.05 6.12
CA SER A 158 -13.60 -1.07 4.82
C SER A 158 -15.06 -0.61 4.90
N LEU A 159 -15.64 -0.54 6.10
CA LEU A 159 -16.99 -0.03 6.35
C LEU A 159 -17.04 1.50 6.43
N MET A 160 -15.92 2.15 6.69
CA MET A 160 -15.81 3.62 6.74
C MET A 160 -16.01 4.20 5.33
N LYS A 161 -16.84 5.24 5.21
CA LYS A 161 -17.18 5.84 3.90
C LYS A 161 -15.93 6.35 3.16
N ASP A 162 -15.02 7.02 3.85
CA ASP A 162 -13.81 7.58 3.26
C ASP A 162 -12.85 6.48 2.78
N ILE A 163 -12.66 5.43 3.58
CA ILE A 163 -11.82 4.28 3.20
C ILE A 163 -12.46 3.49 2.05
N ARG A 164 -13.78 3.34 2.06
CA ARG A 164 -14.50 2.71 0.95
C ARG A 164 -14.26 3.45 -0.36
N ARG A 165 -14.23 4.79 -0.34
CA ARG A 165 -13.96 5.62 -1.52
C ARG A 165 -12.51 5.41 -2.01
N VAL A 166 -11.53 5.37 -1.11
CA VAL A 166 -10.14 4.98 -1.45
C VAL A 166 -10.10 3.60 -2.12
N TYR A 167 -10.86 2.63 -1.61
CA TYR A 167 -10.92 1.30 -2.20
C TYR A 167 -11.63 1.24 -3.56
N MET A 168 -12.49 2.21 -3.88
CA MET A 168 -13.06 2.37 -5.22
C MET A 168 -11.99 2.88 -6.21
N TYR A 169 -11.19 3.87 -5.83
CA TYR A 169 -10.04 4.32 -6.64
C TYR A 169 -9.00 3.22 -6.84
N HIS A 170 -8.72 2.42 -5.82
CA HIS A 170 -7.87 1.23 -5.94
C HIS A 170 -8.47 0.18 -6.91
N GLY A 171 -9.80 0.05 -6.92
CA GLY A 171 -10.51 -0.75 -7.91
C GLY A 171 -10.35 -0.20 -9.34
N ALA A 172 -10.42 1.12 -9.53
CA ALA A 172 -10.19 1.77 -10.82
C ALA A 172 -8.76 1.54 -11.33
N GLU A 173 -7.76 1.68 -10.45
CA GLU A 173 -6.36 1.36 -10.76
C GLU A 173 -6.22 -0.06 -11.31
N HIS A 174 -6.73 -1.07 -10.59
CA HIS A 174 -6.67 -2.47 -11.02
C HIS A 174 -7.39 -2.72 -12.35
N LYS A 175 -8.56 -2.13 -12.54
CA LYS A 175 -9.34 -2.26 -13.76
C LYS A 175 -8.60 -1.67 -14.96
N CYS A 176 -7.96 -0.50 -14.82
CA CYS A 176 -7.14 0.09 -15.88
C CYS A 176 -5.96 -0.82 -16.25
N ILE A 177 -5.23 -1.35 -15.27
CA ILE A 177 -4.11 -2.26 -15.52
C ILE A 177 -4.60 -3.55 -16.20
N ASN A 178 -5.65 -4.18 -15.68
CA ASN A 178 -6.21 -5.39 -16.27
C ASN A 178 -6.75 -5.15 -17.69
N CYS A 179 -7.31 -3.99 -17.98
CA CYS A 179 -7.79 -3.63 -19.31
C CYS A 179 -6.66 -3.73 -20.34
N ILE A 180 -5.53 -3.07 -20.09
CA ILE A 180 -4.39 -3.07 -21.02
C ILE A 180 -3.68 -4.44 -21.07
N GLU A 181 -3.56 -5.14 -19.93
CA GLU A 181 -2.94 -6.48 -19.86
C GLU A 181 -3.75 -7.56 -20.60
N HIS A 182 -5.06 -7.34 -20.83
CA HIS A 182 -5.90 -8.20 -21.64
C HIS A 182 -6.07 -7.70 -23.09
N GLY A 183 -5.22 -6.79 -23.54
CA GLY A 183 -5.21 -6.31 -24.90
C GLY A 183 -6.41 -5.45 -25.27
N MET A 184 -7.11 -4.85 -24.32
CA MET A 184 -8.26 -3.96 -24.58
C MET A 184 -7.80 -2.50 -24.62
N ASP A 185 -8.46 -1.70 -25.47
CA ASP A 185 -8.22 -0.26 -25.49
C ASP A 185 -8.64 0.38 -24.18
N LEU A 186 -7.84 1.32 -23.68
CA LEU A 186 -8.06 1.99 -22.41
C LEU A 186 -9.18 3.03 -22.54
N THR A 187 -10.43 2.56 -22.50
CA THR A 187 -11.65 3.36 -22.53
C THR A 187 -12.49 3.08 -21.30
N VAL A 188 -13.33 4.03 -20.87
CA VAL A 188 -14.21 3.84 -19.70
C VAL A 188 -15.02 2.55 -19.80
N ASP A 189 -15.58 2.25 -20.96
CA ASP A 189 -16.39 1.05 -21.16
C ASP A 189 -15.61 -0.27 -21.04
N ASN A 190 -14.38 -0.32 -21.54
CA ASN A 190 -13.53 -1.51 -21.42
C ASN A 190 -12.99 -1.66 -20.01
N VAL A 191 -12.58 -0.57 -19.39
CA VAL A 191 -12.12 -0.56 -17.99
C VAL A 191 -13.26 -0.99 -17.05
N ARG A 192 -14.49 -0.51 -17.26
CA ARG A 192 -15.65 -0.91 -16.47
C ARG A 192 -15.89 -2.43 -16.50
N LYS A 193 -15.63 -3.09 -17.63
CA LYS A 193 -15.78 -4.56 -17.81
C LYS A 193 -14.59 -5.35 -17.25
N SER A 194 -13.46 -4.71 -17.02
CA SER A 194 -12.22 -5.35 -16.54
C SER A 194 -12.32 -5.75 -15.07
N SER A 195 -11.49 -6.72 -14.66
CA SER A 195 -11.44 -7.20 -13.28
C SER A 195 -10.80 -6.18 -12.34
N ARG A 196 -11.34 -6.05 -11.13
CA ARG A 196 -10.71 -5.29 -10.03
C ARG A 196 -9.71 -6.13 -9.21
N PHE A 197 -9.50 -7.39 -9.57
CA PHE A 197 -8.54 -8.27 -8.89
C PHE A 197 -7.27 -8.37 -9.73
N HIS A 198 -6.11 -8.14 -9.09
CA HIS A 198 -4.81 -8.17 -9.76
C HIS A 198 -3.75 -8.89 -8.92
N LYS A 199 -2.98 -9.82 -9.52
CA LYS A 199 -2.01 -10.67 -8.79
C LYS A 199 -0.86 -9.88 -8.14
N ARG A 200 -0.47 -8.74 -8.70
CA ARG A 200 0.68 -7.93 -8.26
C ARG A 200 0.29 -6.76 -7.34
N CYS A 201 -0.79 -6.88 -6.60
CA CYS A 201 -1.28 -5.81 -5.74
C CYS A 201 -0.55 -5.75 -4.40
N GLY A 202 -0.33 -4.52 -3.89
CA GLY A 202 0.27 -4.27 -2.59
C GLY A 202 -0.51 -4.84 -1.41
N THR A 203 -1.85 -4.94 -1.50
CA THR A 203 -2.66 -5.55 -0.41
C THR A 203 -2.50 -7.07 -0.36
N SER A 204 -2.32 -7.73 -1.51
CA SER A 204 -1.90 -9.15 -1.55
C SER A 204 -0.52 -9.35 -0.92
N PHE A 205 0.40 -8.39 -1.14
CA PHE A 205 1.72 -8.42 -0.51
C PHE A 205 1.61 -8.40 1.02
N LEU A 206 0.74 -7.56 1.60
CA LEU A 206 0.55 -7.51 3.06
C LEU A 206 0.10 -8.87 3.63
N LEU A 207 -0.84 -9.54 2.97
CA LEU A 207 -1.27 -10.87 3.42
C LEU A 207 -0.14 -11.89 3.34
N ILE A 208 0.65 -11.87 2.27
CA ILE A 208 1.80 -12.78 2.12
C ILE A 208 2.86 -12.48 3.18
N VAL A 209 3.14 -11.20 3.48
CA VAL A 209 4.01 -10.81 4.60
C VAL A 209 3.51 -11.41 5.92
N MET A 210 2.20 -11.39 6.16
CA MET A 210 1.61 -12.00 7.36
C MET A 210 1.82 -13.51 7.38
N LEU A 211 1.56 -14.22 6.29
CA LEU A 211 1.74 -15.67 6.20
C LEU A 211 3.22 -16.08 6.34
N VAL A 212 4.12 -15.38 5.64
CA VAL A 212 5.57 -15.61 5.76
C VAL A 212 6.05 -15.32 7.17
N SER A 213 5.53 -14.23 7.81
CA SER A 213 5.90 -13.92 9.19
C SER A 213 5.54 -15.03 10.19
N ILE A 214 4.42 -15.72 9.98
CA ILE A 214 4.03 -16.87 10.83
C ILE A 214 5.12 -17.94 10.76
N LEU A 215 5.57 -18.28 9.55
CA LEU A 215 6.62 -19.31 9.37
C LEU A 215 7.93 -18.89 10.07
N PHE A 216 8.38 -17.63 9.86
CA PHE A 216 9.63 -17.15 10.48
C PHE A 216 9.52 -17.09 12.00
N PHE A 217 8.38 -16.62 12.54
CA PHE A 217 8.22 -16.45 13.98
C PHE A 217 8.05 -17.77 14.75
N MET A 218 7.64 -18.84 14.08
CA MET A 218 7.63 -20.18 14.67
C MET A 218 9.03 -20.66 15.11
N PHE A 219 10.09 -20.17 14.47
CA PHE A 219 11.48 -20.49 14.82
C PHE A 219 12.07 -19.61 15.93
N ILE A 220 11.41 -18.49 16.30
CA ILE A 220 11.87 -17.62 17.37
C ILE A 220 11.42 -18.18 18.73
N ARG A 221 12.37 -18.71 19.47
CA ARG A 221 12.16 -19.29 20.79
C ARG A 221 12.94 -18.51 21.83
N VAL A 222 12.32 -17.45 22.35
CA VAL A 222 12.90 -16.61 23.41
C VAL A 222 11.83 -16.36 24.48
N ASP A 223 12.24 -16.44 25.76
CA ASP A 223 11.33 -16.29 26.89
C ASP A 223 10.98 -14.83 27.15
N SER A 224 11.92 -13.90 26.91
CA SER A 224 11.69 -12.48 27.10
C SER A 224 10.73 -11.90 26.04
N PRO A 225 9.58 -11.33 26.44
CA PRO A 225 8.65 -10.68 25.52
C PRO A 225 9.30 -9.53 24.74
N ILE A 226 10.15 -8.75 25.40
CA ILE A 226 10.85 -7.61 24.77
C ILE A 226 11.82 -8.11 23.70
N LEU A 227 12.67 -9.09 24.00
CA LEU A 227 13.61 -9.67 23.04
C LEU A 227 12.88 -10.29 21.85
N ARG A 228 11.72 -10.92 22.09
CA ARG A 228 10.87 -11.48 21.05
C ARG A 228 10.38 -10.40 20.08
N VAL A 229 9.90 -9.26 20.60
CA VAL A 229 9.48 -8.11 19.77
C VAL A 229 10.66 -7.55 18.98
N VAL A 230 11.80 -7.36 19.61
CA VAL A 230 13.02 -6.85 18.94
C VAL A 230 13.44 -7.76 17.78
N LEU A 231 13.51 -9.08 18.01
CA LEU A 231 13.87 -10.05 16.97
C LEU A 231 12.85 -10.04 15.81
N ARG A 232 11.56 -9.94 16.12
CA ARG A 232 10.51 -9.85 15.10
C ARG A 232 10.63 -8.59 14.27
N LEU A 233 10.92 -7.44 14.90
CA LEU A 233 11.15 -6.19 14.18
C LEU A 233 12.39 -6.27 13.28
N LEU A 234 13.47 -6.88 13.75
CA LEU A 234 14.69 -7.09 12.95
C LEU A 234 14.45 -8.02 11.75
N LEU A 235 13.47 -8.93 11.83
CA LEU A 235 13.11 -9.82 10.74
C LEU A 235 12.17 -9.19 9.70
N ILE A 236 11.53 -8.05 9.99
CA ILE A 236 10.61 -7.40 9.05
C ILE A 236 11.24 -7.21 7.66
N PRO A 237 12.45 -6.66 7.52
CA PRO A 237 13.07 -6.49 6.20
C PRO A 237 13.25 -7.82 5.45
N VAL A 238 13.65 -8.88 6.14
CA VAL A 238 13.84 -10.21 5.54
C VAL A 238 12.50 -10.78 5.08
N ILE A 239 11.48 -10.71 5.93
CA ILE A 239 10.12 -11.17 5.63
C ILE A 239 9.54 -10.39 4.44
N ALA A 240 9.69 -9.07 4.43
CA ALA A 240 9.25 -8.22 3.31
C ALA A 240 9.98 -8.59 2.01
N GLY A 241 11.30 -8.81 2.06
CA GLY A 241 12.08 -9.22 0.92
C GLY A 241 11.64 -10.57 0.34
N VAL A 242 11.46 -11.58 1.18
CA VAL A 242 10.97 -12.91 0.77
C VAL A 242 9.56 -12.82 0.18
N SER A 243 8.67 -12.06 0.83
CA SER A 243 7.30 -11.87 0.36
C SER A 243 7.24 -11.16 -0.98
N TYR A 244 8.13 -10.20 -1.23
CA TYR A 244 8.26 -9.52 -2.50
C TYR A 244 8.67 -10.48 -3.64
N GLU A 245 9.65 -11.35 -3.37
CA GLU A 245 10.06 -12.36 -4.37
C GLU A 245 8.90 -13.30 -4.73
N PHE A 246 8.09 -13.66 -3.75
CA PHE A 246 6.90 -14.47 -3.98
C PHE A 246 5.87 -13.74 -4.87
N ILE A 247 5.54 -12.47 -4.56
CA ILE A 247 4.59 -11.69 -5.40
C ILE A 247 5.13 -11.51 -6.82
N ARG A 248 6.43 -11.28 -6.97
CA ARG A 248 7.07 -11.18 -8.28
C ARG A 248 6.97 -12.48 -9.07
N LEU A 249 7.13 -13.62 -8.40
CA LEU A 249 6.95 -14.93 -9.00
C LEU A 249 5.48 -15.14 -9.41
N ALA A 250 4.55 -14.77 -8.53
CA ALA A 250 3.11 -14.88 -8.77
C ALA A 250 2.64 -14.06 -9.98
N GLY A 251 3.26 -12.89 -10.20
CA GLY A 251 2.96 -12.03 -11.36
C GLY A 251 3.60 -12.50 -12.69
N ARG A 252 4.47 -13.52 -12.67
CA ARG A 252 5.18 -14.01 -13.85
C ARG A 252 4.89 -15.45 -14.21
N SER A 253 4.20 -16.16 -13.33
CA SER A 253 3.97 -17.59 -13.46
C SER A 253 2.49 -17.91 -13.41
N ASP A 254 2.02 -18.70 -14.37
CA ASP A 254 0.68 -19.28 -14.37
C ASP A 254 0.65 -20.73 -13.85
N ASN A 255 1.70 -21.13 -13.13
CA ASN A 255 1.77 -22.43 -12.48
C ASN A 255 0.61 -22.61 -11.48
N ALA A 256 -0.01 -23.79 -11.47
CA ALA A 256 -1.16 -24.11 -10.61
C ALA A 256 -0.88 -23.89 -9.11
N VAL A 257 0.34 -24.22 -8.66
CA VAL A 257 0.76 -24.04 -7.25
C VAL A 257 0.85 -22.55 -6.90
N VAL A 258 1.47 -21.74 -7.78
CA VAL A 258 1.60 -20.30 -7.59
C VAL A 258 0.22 -19.62 -7.61
N ASN A 259 -0.65 -20.04 -8.52
CA ASN A 259 -2.02 -19.57 -8.60
C ASN A 259 -2.82 -19.93 -7.33
N LEU A 260 -2.66 -21.14 -6.80
CA LEU A 260 -3.31 -21.55 -5.54
C LEU A 260 -2.83 -20.68 -4.36
N LEU A 261 -1.53 -20.48 -4.24
CA LEU A 261 -0.93 -19.67 -3.17
C LEU A 261 -1.26 -18.17 -3.28
N SER A 262 -1.64 -17.69 -4.46
CA SER A 262 -2.08 -16.31 -4.69
C SER A 262 -3.56 -16.07 -4.32
N LYS A 263 -4.39 -17.13 -4.27
CA LYS A 263 -5.83 -17.00 -3.98
C LYS A 263 -6.16 -16.25 -2.67
N PRO A 264 -5.47 -16.50 -1.54
CA PRO A 264 -5.74 -15.74 -0.32
C PRO A 264 -5.53 -14.24 -0.50
N GLY A 265 -4.48 -13.83 -1.25
CA GLY A 265 -4.24 -12.42 -1.57
C GLY A 265 -5.36 -11.81 -2.42
N LEU A 266 -5.81 -12.52 -3.46
CA LEU A 266 -6.95 -12.08 -4.28
C LEU A 266 -8.24 -12.02 -3.46
N TRP A 267 -8.46 -12.95 -2.52
CA TRP A 267 -9.61 -12.90 -1.62
C TRP A 267 -9.57 -11.64 -0.74
N LEU A 268 -8.41 -11.27 -0.17
CA LEU A 268 -8.27 -10.06 0.62
C LEU A 268 -8.60 -8.80 -0.20
N GLN A 269 -8.28 -8.78 -1.50
CA GLN A 269 -8.66 -7.67 -2.39
C GLN A 269 -10.18 -7.48 -2.46
N GLY A 270 -10.99 -8.50 -2.24
CA GLY A 270 -12.44 -8.37 -2.11
C GLY A 270 -12.88 -7.38 -1.02
N LEU A 271 -12.05 -7.20 0.02
CA LEU A 271 -12.25 -6.21 1.08
C LEU A 271 -11.64 -4.85 0.72
N THR A 272 -10.46 -4.84 0.08
CA THR A 272 -9.63 -3.65 -0.15
C THR A 272 -9.75 -3.04 -1.53
N THR A 273 -10.59 -3.60 -2.41
CA THR A 273 -11.00 -3.00 -3.69
C THR A 273 -12.51 -2.99 -3.79
N LYS A 274 -13.07 -1.93 -4.33
CA LYS A 274 -14.52 -1.79 -4.59
C LYS A 274 -14.74 -1.42 -6.05
N GLU A 275 -15.98 -1.62 -6.53
CA GLU A 275 -16.35 -1.18 -7.88
C GLU A 275 -16.30 0.35 -7.94
N PRO A 276 -15.50 0.91 -8.86
CA PRO A 276 -15.45 2.35 -9.09
C PRO A 276 -16.63 2.82 -9.94
N ASP A 277 -16.99 4.07 -9.80
CA ASP A 277 -17.83 4.77 -10.79
C ASP A 277 -17.00 5.24 -12.00
N ASP A 278 -17.69 5.78 -13.02
CA ASP A 278 -17.04 6.19 -14.26
C ASP A 278 -16.08 7.37 -14.05
N GLU A 279 -16.42 8.28 -13.17
CA GLU A 279 -15.55 9.42 -12.81
C GLU A 279 -14.23 8.97 -12.21
N MET A 280 -14.25 7.93 -11.39
CA MET A 280 -13.03 7.34 -10.82
C MET A 280 -12.22 6.57 -11.87
N ILE A 281 -12.90 5.92 -12.84
CA ILE A 281 -12.25 5.26 -13.96
C ILE A 281 -11.51 6.29 -14.82
N GLU A 282 -12.11 7.45 -15.11
CA GLU A 282 -11.47 8.53 -15.86
C GLU A 282 -10.17 9.00 -15.20
N VAL A 283 -10.18 9.17 -13.87
CA VAL A 283 -8.96 9.51 -13.10
C VAL A 283 -7.90 8.42 -13.22
N GLY A 284 -8.31 7.14 -13.16
CA GLY A 284 -7.41 6.00 -13.36
C GLY A 284 -6.78 6.00 -14.75
N ILE A 285 -7.57 6.23 -15.80
CA ILE A 285 -7.14 6.33 -17.20
C ILE A 285 -6.12 7.48 -17.35
N ALA A 286 -6.46 8.68 -16.87
CA ALA A 286 -5.58 9.83 -16.93
C ALA A 286 -4.22 9.58 -16.23
N SER A 287 -4.23 8.88 -15.11
CA SER A 287 -3.00 8.51 -14.39
C SER A 287 -2.13 7.51 -15.19
N VAL A 288 -2.73 6.53 -15.87
CA VAL A 288 -2.00 5.57 -16.72
C VAL A 288 -1.41 6.28 -17.93
N GLU A 289 -2.20 7.06 -18.67
CA GLU A 289 -1.77 7.76 -19.88
C GLU A 289 -0.62 8.74 -19.64
N ALA A 290 -0.57 9.32 -18.44
CA ALA A 290 0.50 10.25 -18.05
C ALA A 290 1.89 9.59 -17.92
N VAL A 291 1.97 8.28 -17.63
CA VAL A 291 3.24 7.60 -17.39
C VAL A 291 3.51 6.44 -18.34
N PHE A 292 2.52 5.99 -19.08
CA PHE A 292 2.62 4.80 -19.91
C PHE A 292 1.92 4.97 -21.26
N ASP A 293 2.69 4.83 -22.34
CA ASP A 293 2.11 4.69 -23.69
C ASP A 293 1.57 3.27 -23.84
N TRP A 294 0.29 3.11 -23.56
CA TRP A 294 -0.38 1.81 -23.53
C TRP A 294 -0.70 1.25 -24.92
N LYS A 295 -0.78 2.07 -25.96
CA LYS A 295 -1.21 1.64 -27.31
C LYS A 295 -0.29 0.59 -27.92
N PRO A 296 1.05 0.81 -28.00
CA PRO A 296 1.98 -0.20 -28.52
C PRO A 296 1.94 -1.49 -27.71
N TYR A 297 1.80 -1.39 -26.38
CA TYR A 297 1.72 -2.55 -25.48
C TYR A 297 0.47 -3.39 -25.77
N VAL A 298 -0.69 -2.77 -25.90
CA VAL A 298 -1.95 -3.45 -26.23
C VAL A 298 -1.87 -4.12 -27.60
N GLU A 299 -1.24 -3.48 -28.59
CA GLU A 299 -1.02 -4.09 -29.91
C GLU A 299 -0.10 -5.32 -29.83
N GLU A 300 0.94 -5.29 -29.03
CA GLU A 300 1.84 -6.44 -28.78
C GLU A 300 1.08 -7.61 -28.16
N ILE A 301 0.32 -7.38 -27.09
CA ILE A 301 -0.52 -8.39 -26.44
C ILE A 301 -1.52 -9.01 -27.43
N ARG A 302 -2.17 -8.19 -28.27
CA ARG A 302 -3.11 -8.70 -29.29
C ARG A 302 -2.45 -9.59 -30.34
N ARG A 303 -1.15 -9.35 -30.63
CA ARG A 303 -0.38 -10.22 -31.54
C ARG A 303 -0.02 -11.55 -30.89
N GLU A 304 0.31 -11.54 -29.61
CA GLU A 304 0.65 -12.76 -28.86
C GLU A 304 -0.57 -13.67 -28.60
N MET A 305 -1.77 -13.10 -28.57
CA MET A 305 -3.04 -13.83 -28.36
C MET A 305 -3.62 -14.47 -29.64
N LYS A 306 -3.09 -14.11 -30.82
CA LYS A 306 -3.45 -14.68 -32.12
C LYS A 306 -2.58 -15.88 -32.46
#